data_b5317bcec74530dffec7b80110276bb9
#
_entry.id   b5317bcec74530dffec7b80110276bb9
#
_cell.length_a   1.000
_cell.length_b   1.000
_cell.length_c   1.000
_cell.angle_alpha   90.00
_cell.angle_beta   90.00
_cell.angle_gamma   90.00
#
_symmetry.space_group_name_H-M   'P 1'
#
loop_
_entity.id
_entity.type
_entity.pdbx_description
1 polymer ?
#
loop_
_entity_poly.entity_id
_entity_poly.type
_entity_poly.pdbx_seq_one_letter_code
_entity_poly.pdbx_strand_id
1 'polypeptide(L)'
;MKRSIFLAVFAILGFICSANAQEMELPDYQRSSLHMVYLTTDEPTLEGEDDFSALLDQAWQEYPFPEKYNEHKIDFTQAYIGRPNGLFVDILNKFANGFDGLSQSEAEELWASWTSRSSKKAYKEYILNAINHSIETEKVGNQLIRKWFNIQDDGSWNYELIMERAAYNADQADIAEAQVLSRGVQAIFDQGEDLISNTFVTFTKLAFYRNEPYALFSCNLAKFVASFLPEPLYTIGINTADKTYNATKDGYTVKSMTALYQLVWNEEVRATFYDMFEGDKINMEKFNAYTFPVVFVGIEDHENRKNTFWADLGAVGKQKLIDFENNWRETLSLESSNKTVKDMCTRIKGMIIRDIDRQFAKMQKEHQMFAPVAQIISTDPLIADIGMKEDLEGGEKFDLLEQVFNQKTCKIEWKSIGTVTVSKKKGEIWDNRYSLIDEAPADASAIKGTILKNNDKAIPGMLIRQSF
;
A
#
# COMPACT_ATOMS: atom_id res chain seq x y z
N MET A 1 -31.19 8.31 54.29
CA MET A 1 -31.76 8.43 52.94
C MET A 1 -30.79 8.87 51.83
N LYS A 2 -29.92 9.88 52.05
CA LYS A 2 -28.99 10.35 50.97
C LYS A 2 -27.91 9.36 50.54
N ARG A 3 -27.43 8.45 51.39
CA ARG A 3 -26.41 7.45 51.01
C ARG A 3 -26.95 6.26 50.21
N SER A 4 -28.21 5.90 50.39
CA SER A 4 -28.84 4.79 49.66
C SER A 4 -29.20 5.19 48.20
N ILE A 5 -29.50 6.46 47.96
CA ILE A 5 -29.78 6.97 46.62
C ILE A 5 -28.48 7.01 45.76
N PHE A 6 -27.33 7.33 46.39
CA PHE A 6 -26.05 7.36 45.68
C PHE A 6 -25.58 5.96 45.25
N LEU A 7 -25.80 4.95 46.08
CA LEU A 7 -25.50 3.54 45.73
C LEU A 7 -26.44 3.00 44.64
N ALA A 8 -27.70 3.39 44.63
CA ALA A 8 -28.63 2.97 43.58
C ALA A 8 -28.32 3.62 42.22
N VAL A 9 -27.89 4.89 42.20
CA VAL A 9 -27.49 5.59 40.98
C VAL A 9 -26.19 5.00 40.40
N PHE A 10 -25.26 4.61 41.26
CA PHE A 10 -24.03 3.92 40.83
C PHE A 10 -24.29 2.51 40.26
N ALA A 11 -25.24 1.77 40.87
CA ALA A 11 -25.64 0.46 40.38
C ALA A 11 -26.39 0.55 39.04
N ILE A 12 -27.22 1.57 38.83
CA ILE A 12 -27.93 1.79 37.57
C ILE A 12 -26.98 2.26 36.47
N LEU A 13 -26.02 3.12 36.78
CA LEU A 13 -24.97 3.53 35.82
C LEU A 13 -24.04 2.37 35.44
N GLY A 14 -23.70 1.50 36.40
CA GLY A 14 -22.95 0.27 36.13
C GLY A 14 -23.71 -0.73 35.24
N PHE A 15 -25.03 -0.84 35.42
CA PHE A 15 -25.89 -1.71 34.61
C PHE A 15 -26.13 -1.16 33.19
N ILE A 16 -26.19 0.15 33.02
CA ILE A 16 -26.37 0.77 31.68
C ILE A 16 -25.05 0.64 30.88
N CYS A 17 -23.89 0.74 31.54
CA CYS A 17 -22.60 0.53 30.87
C CYS A 17 -22.36 -0.95 30.50
N SER A 18 -22.80 -1.91 31.33
CA SER A 18 -22.61 -3.33 31.01
C SER A 18 -23.55 -3.83 29.89
N ALA A 19 -24.69 -3.18 29.65
CA ALA A 19 -25.62 -3.57 28.59
C ALA A 19 -25.16 -3.10 27.18
N ASN A 20 -24.19 -2.19 27.11
CA ASN A 20 -23.66 -1.66 25.84
C ASN A 20 -22.14 -1.84 25.67
N ALA A 21 -21.51 -2.63 26.53
CA ALA A 21 -20.13 -3.05 26.32
C ALA A 21 -20.12 -4.14 25.23
N GLN A 22 -20.27 -3.75 23.99
CA GLN A 22 -19.98 -4.62 22.86
C GLN A 22 -18.48 -4.82 22.89
N GLU A 23 -18.06 -6.04 23.17
CA GLU A 23 -16.67 -6.47 23.06
C GLU A 23 -16.23 -6.16 21.64
N MET A 24 -15.32 -5.24 21.45
CA MET A 24 -14.75 -5.00 20.16
C MET A 24 -13.67 -6.07 19.98
N GLU A 25 -14.08 -7.23 19.51
CA GLU A 25 -13.16 -8.27 19.08
C GLU A 25 -12.24 -7.64 18.03
N LEU A 26 -10.92 -7.76 18.22
CA LEU A 26 -10.02 -7.54 17.10
C LEU A 26 -10.32 -8.64 16.11
N PRO A 27 -10.61 -8.32 14.85
CA PRO A 27 -10.82 -9.36 13.87
C PRO A 27 -9.55 -10.22 13.80
N ASP A 28 -9.73 -11.54 13.76
CA ASP A 28 -8.63 -12.45 13.46
C ASP A 28 -7.95 -12.04 12.17
N TYR A 29 -6.61 -12.13 12.16
CA TYR A 29 -5.88 -11.78 10.96
C TYR A 29 -6.29 -12.68 9.81
N GLN A 30 -6.82 -12.08 8.78
CA GLN A 30 -7.17 -12.76 7.53
C GLN A 30 -6.24 -12.25 6.43
N ARG A 31 -5.61 -13.17 5.70
CA ARG A 31 -4.75 -12.83 4.58
C ARG A 31 -5.57 -12.13 3.50
N SER A 32 -5.28 -10.84 3.31
CA SER A 32 -5.99 -10.01 2.34
C SER A 32 -5.73 -10.46 0.90
N SER A 33 -6.73 -10.26 0.05
CA SER A 33 -6.61 -10.43 -1.39
C SER A 33 -6.24 -9.11 -2.04
N LEU A 34 -5.24 -9.10 -2.91
CA LEU A 34 -4.72 -7.87 -3.51
C LEU A 34 -4.67 -7.98 -5.03
N HIS A 35 -5.15 -6.94 -5.69
CA HIS A 35 -4.91 -6.67 -7.10
C HIS A 35 -4.08 -5.40 -7.28
N MET A 36 -3.15 -5.43 -8.23
CA MET A 36 -2.23 -4.32 -8.45
C MET A 36 -2.43 -3.75 -9.85
N VAL A 37 -2.69 -2.44 -9.93
CA VAL A 37 -2.86 -1.69 -11.19
C VAL A 37 -1.75 -0.66 -11.31
N TYR A 38 -1.10 -0.65 -12.48
CA TYR A 38 -0.10 0.36 -12.83
C TYR A 38 -0.76 1.58 -13.46
N LEU A 39 -0.41 2.77 -12.97
CA LEU A 39 -0.90 4.04 -13.51
C LEU A 39 0.13 4.66 -14.45
N THR A 40 -0.27 4.88 -15.69
CA THR A 40 0.50 5.64 -16.67
C THR A 40 -0.12 7.02 -16.91
N THR A 41 0.74 8.01 -17.11
CA THR A 41 0.33 9.39 -17.34
C THR A 41 1.18 10.03 -18.42
N ASP A 42 0.59 10.94 -19.21
CA ASP A 42 1.36 11.87 -20.03
C ASP A 42 1.80 13.04 -19.13
N GLU A 43 2.84 12.86 -18.34
CA GLU A 43 3.39 14.01 -17.63
C GLU A 43 4.18 14.89 -18.59
N PRO A 44 4.04 16.22 -18.48
CA PRO A 44 4.91 17.11 -19.20
C PRO A 44 6.33 16.95 -18.65
N THR A 45 7.26 16.64 -19.53
CA THR A 45 8.68 16.60 -19.23
C THR A 45 9.29 17.99 -19.36
N LEU A 46 10.26 18.31 -18.52
CA LEU A 46 11.06 19.52 -18.68
C LEU A 46 12.01 19.36 -19.87
N GLU A 47 12.34 20.49 -20.51
CA GLU A 47 13.34 20.47 -21.58
C GLU A 47 14.66 19.88 -21.07
N GLY A 48 15.21 18.90 -21.81
CA GLY A 48 16.43 18.18 -21.43
C GLY A 48 16.21 17.02 -20.45
N GLU A 49 14.97 16.67 -20.14
CA GLU A 49 14.64 15.48 -19.38
C GLU A 49 14.71 14.24 -20.27
N ASP A 50 15.20 13.14 -19.68
CA ASP A 50 15.27 11.85 -20.35
C ASP A 50 13.96 11.09 -20.13
N ASP A 51 13.52 10.32 -21.12
CA ASP A 51 12.36 9.44 -21.02
C ASP A 51 12.77 8.10 -20.40
N PHE A 52 12.27 7.81 -19.20
CA PHE A 52 12.50 6.58 -18.47
C PHE A 52 11.28 5.65 -18.44
N SER A 53 10.23 5.91 -19.22
CA SER A 53 8.97 5.17 -19.18
C SER A 53 9.18 3.67 -19.40
N ALA A 54 9.96 3.26 -20.39
CA ALA A 54 10.26 1.86 -20.65
C ALA A 54 10.97 1.15 -19.48
N LEU A 55 11.81 1.87 -18.73
CA LEU A 55 12.49 1.34 -17.56
C LEU A 55 11.55 1.21 -16.35
N LEU A 56 10.63 2.15 -16.20
CA LEU A 56 9.57 2.09 -15.18
C LEU A 56 8.62 0.92 -15.44
N ASP A 57 8.19 0.75 -16.70
CA ASP A 57 7.33 -0.35 -17.13
C ASP A 57 7.99 -1.71 -16.86
N GLN A 58 9.26 -1.85 -17.21
CA GLN A 58 10.02 -3.07 -16.95
C GLN A 58 10.19 -3.32 -15.45
N ALA A 59 10.48 -2.29 -14.65
CA ALA A 59 10.60 -2.42 -13.21
C ALA A 59 9.29 -2.87 -12.57
N TRP A 60 8.15 -2.36 -13.06
CA TRP A 60 6.82 -2.79 -12.61
C TRP A 60 6.53 -4.24 -12.99
N GLN A 61 6.84 -4.65 -14.21
CA GLN A 61 6.62 -6.02 -14.68
C GLN A 61 7.48 -7.05 -13.94
N GLU A 62 8.69 -6.67 -13.52
CA GLU A 62 9.61 -7.52 -12.78
C GLU A 62 9.42 -7.44 -11.25
N TYR A 63 8.56 -6.53 -10.78
CA TYR A 63 8.26 -6.44 -9.35
C TYR A 63 7.53 -7.71 -8.90
N PRO A 64 8.08 -8.45 -7.91
CA PRO A 64 7.43 -9.66 -7.42
C PRO A 64 6.15 -9.30 -6.68
N PHE A 65 5.12 -10.11 -6.87
CA PHE A 65 3.90 -9.94 -6.08
C PHE A 65 4.21 -10.16 -4.59
N PRO A 66 3.75 -9.27 -3.66
CA PRO A 66 4.04 -9.40 -2.24
C PRO A 66 3.43 -10.68 -1.65
N GLU A 67 4.27 -11.59 -1.14
CA GLU A 67 3.88 -12.96 -0.71
C GLU A 67 2.85 -12.98 0.41
N LYS A 68 2.77 -11.92 1.22
CA LYS A 68 1.81 -11.86 2.32
C LYS A 68 0.35 -11.60 1.91
N TYR A 69 0.08 -11.36 0.64
CA TYR A 69 -1.25 -11.21 0.09
C TYR A 69 -1.62 -12.40 -0.78
N ASN A 70 -2.92 -12.67 -0.90
CA ASN A 70 -3.44 -13.55 -1.93
C ASN A 70 -3.51 -12.78 -3.25
N GLU A 71 -2.85 -13.25 -4.30
CA GLU A 71 -2.94 -12.61 -5.61
C GLU A 71 -4.36 -12.75 -6.17
N HIS A 72 -5.04 -11.61 -6.30
CA HIS A 72 -6.39 -11.53 -6.88
C HIS A 72 -6.36 -10.82 -8.23
N LYS A 73 -5.50 -11.29 -9.12
CA LYS A 73 -5.26 -10.70 -10.44
C LYS A 73 -6.52 -10.76 -11.31
N ILE A 74 -6.95 -9.61 -11.80
CA ILE A 74 -7.99 -9.42 -12.81
C ILE A 74 -7.37 -8.88 -14.10
N ASP A 75 -8.16 -8.75 -15.18
CA ASP A 75 -7.65 -8.34 -16.49
C ASP A 75 -7.21 -6.87 -16.54
N PHE A 76 -7.81 -6.02 -15.71
CA PHE A 76 -7.49 -4.60 -15.62
C PHE A 76 -6.20 -4.36 -14.83
N THR A 77 -5.04 -4.48 -15.46
CA THR A 77 -3.71 -4.38 -14.81
C THR A 77 -3.03 -3.03 -15.01
N GLN A 78 -3.55 -2.19 -15.91
CA GLN A 78 -2.98 -0.88 -16.24
C GLN A 78 -4.09 0.13 -16.50
N ALA A 79 -3.95 1.34 -15.96
CA ALA A 79 -4.84 2.46 -16.23
C ALA A 79 -4.05 3.65 -16.75
N TYR A 80 -4.53 4.23 -17.85
CA TYR A 80 -4.03 5.49 -18.35
C TYR A 80 -4.90 6.64 -17.82
N ILE A 81 -4.30 7.56 -17.08
CA ILE A 81 -5.02 8.64 -16.42
C ILE A 81 -4.87 10.01 -17.09
N GLY A 82 -4.32 10.03 -18.30
CA GLY A 82 -4.20 11.26 -19.09
C GLY A 82 -3.22 12.29 -18.49
N ARG A 83 -3.30 13.49 -19.02
CA ARG A 83 -2.52 14.64 -18.55
C ARG A 83 -3.31 15.40 -17.49
N PRO A 84 -2.71 15.76 -16.35
CA PRO A 84 -3.36 16.70 -15.44
C PRO A 84 -3.57 18.04 -16.16
N ASN A 85 -4.83 18.37 -16.43
CA ASN A 85 -5.20 19.69 -16.91
C ASN A 85 -5.09 20.66 -15.74
N GLY A 86 -4.24 21.67 -15.83
CA GLY A 86 -4.20 22.72 -14.84
C GLY A 86 -2.82 23.32 -14.57
N LEU A 87 -2.73 24.01 -13.48
CA LEU A 87 -1.69 24.95 -13.07
C LEU A 87 -0.24 24.50 -13.35
N PHE A 88 0.05 23.19 -13.18
CA PHE A 88 1.40 22.65 -13.39
C PHE A 88 1.78 22.59 -14.87
N VAL A 89 0.85 22.22 -15.74
CA VAL A 89 1.08 22.20 -17.21
C VAL A 89 1.19 23.62 -17.74
N ASP A 90 0.34 24.52 -17.25
CA ASP A 90 0.41 25.94 -17.63
C ASP A 90 1.70 26.58 -17.17
N ILE A 91 2.18 26.20 -15.99
CA ILE A 91 3.49 26.58 -15.48
C ILE A 91 4.59 26.09 -16.43
N LEU A 92 4.65 24.82 -16.76
CA LEU A 92 5.66 24.25 -17.64
C LEU A 92 5.58 24.83 -19.06
N ASN A 93 4.39 25.02 -19.62
CA ASN A 93 4.20 25.64 -20.93
C ASN A 93 4.64 27.10 -20.97
N LYS A 94 4.39 27.87 -19.90
CA LYS A 94 4.91 29.24 -19.78
C LYS A 94 6.45 29.26 -19.71
N PHE A 95 7.05 28.21 -19.19
CA PHE A 95 8.50 28.05 -19.10
C PHE A 95 9.17 27.61 -20.39
N ALA A 96 8.52 26.84 -21.23
CA ALA A 96 9.07 26.49 -22.54
C ALA A 96 9.39 27.72 -23.38
N ASN A 97 8.79 28.87 -23.07
CA ASN A 97 9.01 30.17 -23.72
C ASN A 97 9.94 31.12 -22.92
N GLY A 98 10.56 30.66 -21.82
CA GLY A 98 11.36 31.48 -20.91
C GLY A 98 10.53 32.36 -19.96
N PHE A 99 11.22 33.09 -19.07
CA PHE A 99 10.57 34.02 -18.13
C PHE A 99 10.36 35.42 -18.71
N ASP A 100 10.82 35.63 -19.92
CA ASP A 100 10.78 36.97 -20.56
C ASP A 100 9.32 37.40 -20.76
N GLY A 101 9.00 38.58 -20.19
CA GLY A 101 7.66 39.17 -20.30
C GLY A 101 6.68 38.84 -19.16
N LEU A 102 7.07 38.06 -18.15
CA LEU A 102 6.26 37.86 -16.94
C LEU A 102 6.38 39.09 -16.01
N SER A 103 5.25 39.48 -15.45
CA SER A 103 5.20 40.47 -14.37
C SER A 103 5.64 39.86 -13.04
N GLN A 104 5.99 40.72 -12.07
CA GLN A 104 6.34 40.29 -10.72
C GLN A 104 5.25 39.45 -10.07
N SER A 105 3.97 39.82 -10.20
CA SER A 105 2.85 39.10 -9.63
C SER A 105 2.70 37.70 -10.21
N GLU A 106 2.90 37.56 -11.53
CA GLU A 106 2.87 36.26 -12.20
C GLU A 106 4.03 35.36 -11.77
N ALA A 107 5.21 35.92 -11.55
CA ALA A 107 6.37 35.20 -11.05
C ALA A 107 6.18 34.71 -9.61
N GLU A 108 5.62 35.55 -8.74
CA GLU A 108 5.29 35.19 -7.35
C GLU A 108 4.20 34.10 -7.28
N GLU A 109 3.17 34.21 -8.13
CA GLU A 109 2.15 33.15 -8.26
C GLU A 109 2.75 31.83 -8.75
N LEU A 110 3.64 31.89 -9.73
CA LEU A 110 4.36 30.74 -10.24
C LEU A 110 5.21 30.07 -9.16
N TRP A 111 5.96 30.87 -8.41
CA TRP A 111 6.77 30.38 -7.29
C TRP A 111 5.89 29.75 -6.19
N ALA A 112 4.83 30.44 -5.81
CA ALA A 112 3.87 29.94 -4.84
C ALA A 112 3.24 28.63 -5.29
N SER A 113 2.87 28.49 -6.56
CA SER A 113 2.32 27.27 -7.15
C SER A 113 3.34 26.12 -7.16
N TRP A 114 4.58 26.39 -7.55
CA TRP A 114 5.66 25.41 -7.59
C TRP A 114 6.01 24.85 -6.22
N THR A 115 6.01 25.72 -5.20
CA THR A 115 6.42 25.38 -3.83
C THR A 115 5.27 24.98 -2.91
N SER A 116 4.00 25.20 -3.34
CA SER A 116 2.84 25.10 -2.47
C SER A 116 2.38 23.67 -2.21
N ARG A 117 1.88 23.46 -0.97
CA ARG A 117 1.21 22.22 -0.61
C ARG A 117 -0.16 22.07 -1.30
N SER A 118 -0.80 23.17 -1.69
CA SER A 118 -2.11 23.15 -2.36
C SER A 118 -2.02 22.55 -3.75
N SER A 119 -0.93 22.78 -4.48
CA SER A 119 -0.71 22.16 -5.80
C SER A 119 -0.53 20.64 -5.69
N LYS A 120 0.18 20.16 -4.65
CA LYS A 120 0.29 18.73 -4.37
C LYS A 120 -1.06 18.10 -4.04
N LYS A 121 -1.91 18.82 -3.30
CA LYS A 121 -3.26 18.36 -2.97
C LYS A 121 -4.13 18.28 -4.22
N ALA A 122 -4.16 19.31 -5.04
CA ALA A 122 -4.91 19.35 -6.29
C ALA A 122 -4.46 18.24 -7.26
N TYR A 123 -3.16 17.96 -7.32
CA TYR A 123 -2.62 16.86 -8.11
C TYR A 123 -3.11 15.49 -7.60
N LYS A 124 -3.09 15.26 -6.27
CA LYS A 124 -3.64 14.02 -5.68
C LYS A 124 -5.13 13.87 -5.97
N GLU A 125 -5.90 14.94 -5.84
CA GLU A 125 -7.33 14.96 -6.17
C GLU A 125 -7.59 14.61 -7.65
N TYR A 126 -6.79 15.16 -8.56
CA TYR A 126 -6.86 14.82 -9.98
C TYR A 126 -6.63 13.32 -10.21
N ILE A 127 -5.55 12.75 -9.64
CA ILE A 127 -5.24 11.33 -9.75
C ILE A 127 -6.39 10.47 -9.20
N LEU A 128 -6.91 10.79 -8.02
CA LEU A 128 -8.02 10.05 -7.42
C LEU A 128 -9.30 10.11 -8.26
N ASN A 129 -9.62 11.27 -8.84
CA ASN A 129 -10.77 11.40 -9.74
C ASN A 129 -10.59 10.54 -11.01
N ALA A 130 -9.40 10.51 -11.58
CA ALA A 130 -9.10 9.68 -12.75
C ALA A 130 -9.17 8.17 -12.40
N ILE A 131 -8.66 7.76 -11.23
CA ILE A 131 -8.78 6.39 -10.76
C ILE A 131 -10.24 6.01 -10.56
N ASN A 132 -11.03 6.85 -9.88
CA ASN A 132 -12.46 6.59 -9.66
C ASN A 132 -13.21 6.40 -10.99
N HIS A 133 -12.92 7.25 -11.97
CA HIS A 133 -13.49 7.12 -13.30
C HIS A 133 -13.09 5.79 -13.98
N SER A 134 -11.83 5.39 -13.85
CA SER A 134 -11.35 4.11 -14.38
C SER A 134 -12.02 2.92 -13.66
N ILE A 135 -12.18 2.97 -12.34
CA ILE A 135 -12.86 1.93 -11.55
C ILE A 135 -14.29 1.72 -12.05
N GLU A 136 -15.02 2.82 -12.30
CA GLU A 136 -16.40 2.77 -12.78
C GLU A 136 -16.48 2.28 -14.23
N THR A 137 -15.65 2.82 -15.12
CA THR A 137 -15.65 2.51 -16.55
C THR A 137 -15.28 1.05 -16.82
N GLU A 138 -14.22 0.57 -16.15
CA GLU A 138 -13.72 -0.80 -16.28
C GLU A 138 -14.48 -1.79 -15.39
N LYS A 139 -15.44 -1.31 -14.61
CA LYS A 139 -16.21 -2.13 -13.66
C LYS A 139 -15.31 -3.03 -12.80
N VAL A 140 -14.32 -2.42 -12.17
CA VAL A 140 -13.29 -3.15 -11.40
C VAL A 140 -13.93 -4.03 -10.32
N GLY A 141 -14.95 -3.54 -9.61
CA GLY A 141 -15.68 -4.33 -8.63
C GLY A 141 -16.32 -5.60 -9.21
N ASN A 142 -16.91 -5.50 -10.43
CA ASN A 142 -17.49 -6.66 -11.12
C ASN A 142 -16.41 -7.68 -11.49
N GLN A 143 -15.24 -7.25 -11.95
CA GLN A 143 -14.13 -8.14 -12.29
C GLN A 143 -13.62 -8.86 -11.04
N LEU A 144 -13.53 -8.16 -9.87
CA LEU A 144 -13.13 -8.78 -8.60
C LEU A 144 -14.14 -9.84 -8.15
N ILE A 145 -15.44 -9.54 -8.16
CA ILE A 145 -16.49 -10.49 -7.82
C ILE A 145 -16.52 -11.66 -8.81
N ARG A 146 -16.40 -11.37 -10.10
CA ARG A 146 -16.33 -12.41 -11.15
C ARG A 146 -15.23 -13.42 -10.86
N LYS A 147 -14.08 -12.96 -10.41
CA LYS A 147 -12.95 -13.83 -10.03
C LYS A 147 -13.24 -14.64 -8.77
N TRP A 148 -13.81 -14.02 -7.73
CA TRP A 148 -14.15 -14.72 -6.50
C TRP A 148 -15.09 -15.91 -6.72
N PHE A 149 -16.10 -15.72 -7.55
CA PHE A 149 -17.13 -16.73 -7.86
C PHE A 149 -16.86 -17.47 -9.18
N ASN A 150 -15.70 -17.26 -9.81
CA ASN A 150 -15.34 -17.85 -11.10
C ASN A 150 -16.49 -17.76 -12.15
N ILE A 151 -17.14 -16.59 -12.25
CA ILE A 151 -18.32 -16.40 -13.08
C ILE A 151 -17.92 -16.41 -14.55
N GLN A 152 -18.53 -17.30 -15.34
CA GLN A 152 -18.33 -17.41 -16.79
C GLN A 152 -19.33 -16.55 -17.57
N ASP A 153 -19.09 -16.37 -18.87
CA ASP A 153 -19.96 -15.55 -19.74
C ASP A 153 -21.36 -16.14 -19.90
N ASP A 154 -21.53 -17.45 -19.70
CA ASP A 154 -22.83 -18.12 -19.75
C ASP A 154 -23.58 -18.09 -18.40
N GLY A 155 -23.04 -17.39 -17.40
CA GLY A 155 -23.58 -17.26 -16.05
C GLY A 155 -23.29 -18.46 -15.13
N SER A 156 -22.54 -19.46 -15.61
CA SER A 156 -22.06 -20.52 -14.73
C SER A 156 -21.02 -19.97 -13.76
N TRP A 157 -20.95 -20.53 -12.58
CA TRP A 157 -20.10 -20.06 -11.48
C TRP A 157 -19.71 -21.21 -10.54
N ASN A 158 -18.70 -20.99 -9.72
CA ASN A 158 -18.35 -21.87 -8.61
C ASN A 158 -17.72 -21.07 -7.45
N TYR A 159 -17.51 -21.73 -6.32
CA TYR A 159 -16.92 -21.13 -5.11
C TYR A 159 -15.57 -21.75 -4.74
N GLU A 160 -14.87 -22.34 -5.70
CA GLU A 160 -13.59 -23.03 -5.45
C GLU A 160 -12.55 -22.08 -4.83
N LEU A 161 -12.43 -20.87 -5.37
CA LEU A 161 -11.49 -19.87 -4.84
C LEU A 161 -11.86 -19.40 -3.43
N ILE A 162 -13.15 -19.29 -3.13
CA ILE A 162 -13.64 -18.94 -1.77
C ILE A 162 -13.23 -20.04 -0.79
N MET A 163 -13.49 -21.29 -1.16
CA MET A 163 -13.14 -22.47 -0.32
C MET A 163 -11.63 -22.61 -0.13
N GLU A 164 -10.85 -22.44 -1.19
CA GLU A 164 -9.38 -22.47 -1.14
C GLU A 164 -8.83 -21.44 -0.15
N ARG A 165 -9.29 -20.21 -0.24
CA ARG A 165 -8.82 -19.12 0.63
C ARG A 165 -9.33 -19.26 2.06
N ALA A 166 -10.56 -19.71 2.25
CA ALA A 166 -11.10 -20.04 3.56
C ALA A 166 -10.28 -21.14 4.24
N ALA A 167 -10.03 -22.24 3.54
CA ALA A 167 -9.20 -23.33 4.04
C ALA A 167 -7.76 -22.89 4.36
N TYR A 168 -7.22 -21.95 3.62
CA TYR A 168 -5.89 -21.39 3.91
C TYR A 168 -5.89 -20.52 5.18
N ASN A 169 -6.97 -19.78 5.46
CA ASN A 169 -7.07 -18.92 6.64
C ASN A 169 -7.53 -19.66 7.90
N ALA A 170 -8.32 -20.74 7.76
CA ALA A 170 -8.79 -21.55 8.87
C ALA A 170 -7.63 -22.15 9.68
N ASP A 171 -7.77 -22.20 10.99
CA ASP A 171 -6.84 -22.91 11.85
C ASP A 171 -7.23 -24.40 11.98
N GLN A 172 -6.42 -25.20 12.69
CA GLN A 172 -6.71 -26.62 12.90
C GLN A 172 -7.96 -26.86 13.77
N ALA A 173 -8.29 -25.92 14.65
CA ALA A 173 -9.47 -26.01 15.49
C ALA A 173 -10.74 -25.79 14.68
N ASP A 174 -10.73 -24.76 13.82
CA ASP A 174 -11.85 -24.46 12.89
C ASP A 174 -12.15 -25.65 11.96
N ILE A 175 -11.09 -26.28 11.43
CA ILE A 175 -11.23 -27.46 10.55
C ILE A 175 -11.76 -28.64 11.32
N ALA A 176 -11.28 -28.88 12.54
CA ALA A 176 -11.77 -29.97 13.38
C ALA A 176 -13.23 -29.76 13.75
N GLU A 177 -13.63 -28.52 14.08
CA GLU A 177 -15.01 -28.16 14.34
C GLU A 177 -15.88 -28.31 13.09
N ALA A 178 -15.42 -27.85 11.94
CA ALA A 178 -16.10 -28.01 10.66
C ALA A 178 -16.31 -29.49 10.25
N GLN A 179 -15.37 -30.36 10.58
CA GLN A 179 -15.49 -31.81 10.33
C GLN A 179 -16.55 -32.52 11.21
N VAL A 180 -16.77 -32.00 12.41
CA VAL A 180 -17.72 -32.56 13.38
C VAL A 180 -19.15 -32.05 13.14
N LEU A 181 -19.29 -30.81 12.65
CA LEU A 181 -20.59 -30.22 12.41
C LEU A 181 -21.19 -30.72 11.09
N SER A 182 -22.48 -31.07 11.12
CA SER A 182 -23.25 -31.42 9.89
C SER A 182 -23.32 -30.29 8.86
N ARG A 183 -22.87 -29.09 9.22
CA ARG A 183 -22.76 -27.87 8.38
C ARG A 183 -21.32 -27.44 8.13
N GLY A 184 -20.32 -28.30 8.31
CA GLY A 184 -18.94 -27.94 8.25
C GLY A 184 -18.51 -27.23 6.93
N VAL A 185 -18.97 -27.77 5.80
CA VAL A 185 -18.72 -27.15 4.48
C VAL A 185 -19.34 -25.75 4.40
N GLN A 186 -20.54 -25.57 4.97
CA GLN A 186 -21.22 -24.28 4.98
C GLN A 186 -20.50 -23.26 5.88
N ALA A 187 -19.99 -23.68 7.03
CA ALA A 187 -19.23 -22.79 7.91
C ALA A 187 -17.93 -22.30 7.26
N ILE A 188 -17.21 -23.20 6.58
CA ILE A 188 -16.01 -22.81 5.81
C ILE A 188 -16.37 -21.84 4.67
N PHE A 189 -17.50 -22.07 3.99
CA PHE A 189 -17.97 -21.17 2.95
C PHE A 189 -18.32 -19.79 3.52
N ASP A 190 -19.04 -19.73 4.63
CA ASP A 190 -19.45 -18.47 5.27
C ASP A 190 -18.22 -17.65 5.70
N GLN A 191 -17.21 -18.30 6.30
CA GLN A 191 -15.92 -17.65 6.61
C GLN A 191 -15.20 -17.19 5.33
N GLY A 192 -15.21 -18.02 4.27
CA GLY A 192 -14.59 -17.65 2.99
C GLY A 192 -15.29 -16.49 2.30
N GLU A 193 -16.60 -16.38 2.44
CA GLU A 193 -17.38 -15.28 1.90
C GLU A 193 -17.02 -13.94 2.58
N ASP A 194 -16.75 -13.98 3.88
CA ASP A 194 -16.32 -12.79 4.62
C ASP A 194 -14.96 -12.26 4.13
N LEU A 195 -14.08 -13.14 3.57
CA LEU A 195 -12.81 -12.73 2.96
C LEU A 195 -12.98 -11.87 1.70
N ILE A 196 -14.16 -11.90 1.07
CA ILE A 196 -14.44 -11.05 -0.11
C ILE A 196 -14.36 -9.58 0.29
N SER A 197 -14.81 -9.21 1.48
CA SER A 197 -14.69 -7.87 2.03
C SER A 197 -13.23 -7.43 2.25
N ASN A 198 -12.32 -8.40 2.38
CA ASN A 198 -10.88 -8.17 2.58
C ASN A 198 -10.10 -8.19 1.24
N THR A 199 -10.75 -7.71 0.17
CA THR A 199 -10.18 -7.60 -1.16
C THR A 199 -9.83 -6.15 -1.47
N PHE A 200 -8.57 -5.93 -1.83
CA PHE A 200 -8.02 -4.60 -2.10
C PHE A 200 -7.50 -4.48 -3.52
N VAL A 201 -7.53 -3.24 -4.02
CA VAL A 201 -6.90 -2.86 -5.27
C VAL A 201 -5.95 -1.70 -5.01
N THR A 202 -4.73 -1.82 -5.48
CA THR A 202 -3.76 -0.73 -5.46
C THR A 202 -3.58 -0.14 -6.85
N PHE A 203 -3.55 1.17 -6.91
CA PHE A 203 -3.23 1.93 -8.11
C PHE A 203 -1.91 2.65 -7.88
N THR A 204 -0.85 2.15 -8.51
CA THR A 204 0.51 2.63 -8.28
C THR A 204 1.02 3.41 -9.48
N LYS A 205 1.40 4.67 -9.22
CA LYS A 205 2.13 5.53 -10.15
C LYS A 205 3.60 5.57 -9.77
N LEU A 206 4.46 5.42 -10.77
CA LEU A 206 5.91 5.55 -10.61
C LEU A 206 6.40 6.74 -11.44
N ALA A 207 7.44 7.41 -10.94
CA ALA A 207 8.20 8.39 -11.68
C ALA A 207 9.69 8.26 -11.35
N PHE A 208 10.51 8.40 -12.35
CA PHE A 208 11.96 8.42 -12.24
C PHE A 208 12.50 9.52 -13.15
N TYR A 209 13.25 10.44 -12.58
CA TYR A 209 13.77 11.56 -13.34
C TYR A 209 15.12 12.03 -12.83
N ARG A 210 15.90 12.67 -13.72
CA ARG A 210 17.14 13.31 -13.39
C ARG A 210 16.89 14.61 -12.62
N ASN A 211 17.67 14.87 -11.59
CA ASN A 211 17.47 16.04 -10.72
C ASN A 211 17.80 17.36 -11.41
N GLU A 212 18.77 17.37 -12.33
CA GLU A 212 19.32 18.59 -12.91
C GLU A 212 18.29 19.49 -13.61
N PRO A 213 17.43 19.02 -14.53
CA PRO A 213 16.42 19.85 -15.17
C PRO A 213 15.50 20.56 -14.17
N TYR A 214 15.06 19.84 -13.15
CA TYR A 214 14.19 20.36 -12.08
C TYR A 214 14.92 21.35 -11.16
N ALA A 215 16.19 21.08 -10.86
CA ALA A 215 17.02 21.97 -10.05
C ALA A 215 17.33 23.26 -10.82
N LEU A 216 17.64 23.17 -12.13
CA LEU A 216 17.89 24.31 -12.99
C LEU A 216 16.64 25.20 -13.12
N PHE A 217 15.50 24.57 -13.37
CA PHE A 217 14.21 25.22 -13.41
C PHE A 217 13.92 25.99 -12.11
N SER A 218 14.03 25.33 -10.96
CA SER A 218 13.81 25.96 -9.65
C SER A 218 14.78 27.10 -9.40
N CYS A 219 16.04 26.95 -9.82
CA CYS A 219 17.06 28.00 -9.72
C CYS A 219 16.71 29.23 -10.55
N ASN A 220 16.35 29.00 -11.82
CA ASN A 220 16.03 30.12 -12.74
C ASN A 220 14.76 30.85 -12.27
N LEU A 221 13.76 30.14 -11.81
CA LEU A 221 12.56 30.76 -11.23
C LEU A 221 12.89 31.57 -9.97
N ALA A 222 13.67 31.00 -9.06
CA ALA A 222 14.09 31.73 -7.84
C ALA A 222 14.89 33.00 -8.17
N LYS A 223 15.78 32.94 -9.15
CA LYS A 223 16.55 34.13 -9.64
C LYS A 223 15.62 35.15 -10.26
N PHE A 224 14.66 34.73 -11.06
CA PHE A 224 13.69 35.61 -11.66
C PHE A 224 12.84 36.34 -10.61
N VAL A 225 12.30 35.59 -9.61
CA VAL A 225 11.60 36.22 -8.48
C VAL A 225 12.50 37.17 -7.71
N ALA A 226 13.76 36.79 -7.46
CA ALA A 226 14.73 37.66 -6.79
C ALA A 226 15.04 38.96 -7.56
N SER A 227 14.93 38.96 -8.89
CA SER A 227 15.19 40.16 -9.72
C SER A 227 14.25 41.34 -9.45
N PHE A 228 13.09 41.08 -8.82
CA PHE A 228 12.15 42.12 -8.40
C PHE A 228 12.45 42.70 -7.00
N LEU A 229 13.41 42.13 -6.27
CA LEU A 229 13.76 42.57 -4.92
C LEU A 229 14.82 43.67 -4.94
N PRO A 230 14.77 44.64 -4.00
CA PRO A 230 15.84 45.64 -3.85
C PRO A 230 17.11 45.03 -3.25
N GLU A 231 18.28 45.66 -3.47
CA GLU A 231 19.48 45.29 -2.74
C GLU A 231 19.34 45.55 -1.22
N PRO A 232 19.88 44.70 -0.32
CA PRO A 232 20.72 43.51 -0.62
C PRO A 232 19.93 42.20 -0.83
N LEU A 233 18.62 42.23 -0.82
CA LEU A 233 17.77 41.01 -0.92
C LEU A 233 17.94 40.34 -2.29
N TYR A 234 18.13 41.12 -3.35
CA TYR A 234 18.43 40.56 -4.67
C TYR A 234 19.68 39.68 -4.65
N THR A 235 20.80 40.21 -4.16
CA THR A 235 22.06 39.47 -4.08
C THR A 235 21.95 38.23 -3.20
N ILE A 236 21.21 38.29 -2.08
CA ILE A 236 20.93 37.13 -1.21
C ILE A 236 20.10 36.08 -1.94
N GLY A 237 19.07 36.49 -2.67
CA GLY A 237 18.21 35.62 -3.45
C GLY A 237 18.95 34.84 -4.52
N ILE A 238 19.77 35.54 -5.34
CA ILE A 238 20.61 34.93 -6.38
C ILE A 238 21.58 33.91 -5.78
N ASN A 239 22.32 34.28 -4.74
CA ASN A 239 23.27 33.39 -4.08
C ASN A 239 22.61 32.17 -3.45
N THR A 240 21.39 32.32 -2.90
CA THR A 240 20.63 31.21 -2.33
C THR A 240 20.16 30.26 -3.43
N ALA A 241 19.66 30.77 -4.56
CA ALA A 241 19.27 29.98 -5.72
C ALA A 241 20.43 29.14 -6.25
N ASP A 242 21.61 29.74 -6.42
CA ASP A 242 22.83 29.06 -6.90
C ASP A 242 23.31 27.97 -5.92
N LYS A 243 23.30 28.27 -4.62
CA LYS A 243 23.63 27.24 -3.58
C LYS A 243 22.65 26.07 -3.61
N THR A 244 21.36 26.36 -3.72
CA THR A 244 20.32 25.32 -3.77
C THR A 244 20.48 24.47 -5.03
N TYR A 245 20.69 25.10 -6.19
CA TYR A 245 20.97 24.39 -7.44
C TYR A 245 22.17 23.45 -7.29
N ASN A 246 23.31 23.96 -6.82
CA ASN A 246 24.51 23.12 -6.66
C ASN A 246 24.34 21.99 -5.64
N ALA A 247 23.46 22.13 -4.66
CA ALA A 247 23.15 21.09 -3.68
C ALA A 247 22.17 20.03 -4.20
N THR A 248 21.36 20.35 -5.24
CA THR A 248 20.23 19.50 -5.65
C THR A 248 20.31 19.00 -7.08
N LYS A 249 21.19 19.51 -7.92
CA LYS A 249 21.28 19.17 -9.35
C LYS A 249 21.74 17.75 -9.63
N ASP A 250 22.58 17.20 -8.75
CA ASP A 250 23.19 15.90 -9.00
C ASP A 250 22.23 14.76 -8.67
N GLY A 251 22.31 13.67 -9.47
CA GLY A 251 21.61 12.42 -9.22
C GLY A 251 20.19 12.35 -9.77
N TYR A 252 19.43 11.42 -9.22
CA TYR A 252 18.09 11.06 -9.69
C TYR A 252 17.09 11.02 -8.54
N THR A 253 15.82 11.18 -8.87
CA THR A 253 14.71 11.04 -7.93
C THR A 253 13.77 9.93 -8.41
N VAL A 254 13.45 9.01 -7.50
CA VAL A 254 12.37 8.04 -7.64
C VAL A 254 11.18 8.55 -6.85
N LYS A 255 10.01 8.55 -7.44
CA LYS A 255 8.74 8.82 -6.75
C LYS A 255 7.79 7.67 -7.00
N SER A 256 7.09 7.27 -5.96
CA SER A 256 5.98 6.35 -6.05
C SER A 256 4.77 6.94 -5.31
N MET A 257 3.60 6.68 -5.85
CA MET A 257 2.33 7.03 -5.22
C MET A 257 1.39 5.85 -5.41
N THR A 258 0.83 5.36 -4.31
CA THR A 258 -0.11 4.24 -4.34
C THR A 258 -1.41 4.65 -3.66
N ALA A 259 -2.50 4.57 -4.40
CA ALA A 259 -3.86 4.69 -3.88
C ALA A 259 -4.40 3.29 -3.60
N LEU A 260 -4.99 3.12 -2.42
CA LEU A 260 -5.57 1.88 -1.94
C LEU A 260 -7.09 1.99 -1.96
N TYR A 261 -7.72 0.99 -2.53
CA TYR A 261 -9.16 0.82 -2.60
C TYR A 261 -9.56 -0.54 -2.06
N GLN A 262 -10.79 -0.65 -1.54
CA GLN A 262 -11.35 -1.87 -0.99
C GLN A 262 -12.67 -2.20 -1.67
N LEU A 263 -12.87 -3.46 -2.02
CA LEU A 263 -14.14 -3.98 -2.48
C LEU A 263 -15.16 -3.94 -1.35
N VAL A 264 -16.35 -3.40 -1.60
CA VAL A 264 -17.44 -3.43 -0.62
C VAL A 264 -18.19 -4.74 -0.78
N TRP A 265 -18.20 -5.54 0.29
CA TRP A 265 -18.97 -6.77 0.39
C TRP A 265 -19.71 -6.81 1.73
N ASN A 266 -20.72 -5.96 1.85
CA ASN A 266 -21.60 -5.90 3.01
C ASN A 266 -22.91 -6.65 2.75
N GLU A 267 -23.76 -6.72 3.73
CA GLU A 267 -25.05 -7.45 3.65
C GLU A 267 -25.94 -6.99 2.50
N GLU A 268 -25.98 -5.67 2.21
CA GLU A 268 -26.78 -5.09 1.12
C GLU A 268 -26.22 -5.50 -0.26
N VAL A 269 -24.90 -5.39 -0.47
CA VAL A 269 -24.23 -5.77 -1.72
C VAL A 269 -24.35 -7.28 -1.95
N ARG A 270 -24.18 -8.07 -0.88
CA ARG A 270 -24.36 -9.53 -0.89
C ARG A 270 -25.79 -9.93 -1.28
N ALA A 271 -26.79 -9.33 -0.67
CA ALA A 271 -28.19 -9.59 -1.01
C ALA A 271 -28.46 -9.23 -2.48
N THR A 272 -27.97 -8.09 -2.95
CA THR A 272 -28.12 -7.68 -4.35
C THR A 272 -27.45 -8.67 -5.32
N PHE A 273 -26.27 -9.20 -4.96
CA PHE A 273 -25.61 -10.22 -5.77
C PHE A 273 -26.42 -11.53 -5.85
N TYR A 274 -26.93 -12.01 -4.71
CA TYR A 274 -27.73 -13.26 -4.70
C TYR A 274 -29.09 -13.10 -5.38
N ASP A 275 -29.65 -11.89 -5.46
CA ASP A 275 -30.85 -11.59 -6.26
C ASP A 275 -30.64 -11.69 -7.77
N MET A 276 -29.38 -11.79 -8.22
CA MET A 276 -29.04 -12.00 -9.64
C MET A 276 -29.10 -13.47 -10.06
N PHE A 277 -29.29 -14.41 -9.09
CA PHE A 277 -29.35 -15.83 -9.39
C PHE A 277 -30.69 -16.22 -10.00
N GLU A 278 -30.65 -16.98 -11.08
CA GLU A 278 -31.81 -17.58 -11.76
C GLU A 278 -31.57 -19.10 -11.84
N GLY A 279 -32.03 -19.82 -10.81
CA GLY A 279 -31.75 -21.24 -10.63
C GLY A 279 -30.29 -21.43 -10.18
N ASP A 280 -29.53 -22.18 -10.98
CA ASP A 280 -28.11 -22.48 -10.74
C ASP A 280 -27.12 -21.57 -11.49
N LYS A 281 -27.65 -20.55 -12.19
CA LYS A 281 -26.86 -19.60 -12.95
C LYS A 281 -27.07 -18.16 -12.50
N ILE A 282 -26.09 -17.31 -12.76
CA ILE A 282 -26.18 -15.86 -12.57
C ILE A 282 -26.74 -15.23 -13.85
N ASN A 283 -27.73 -14.36 -13.70
CA ASN A 283 -28.21 -13.51 -14.81
C ASN A 283 -27.15 -12.48 -15.17
N MET A 284 -26.46 -12.70 -16.28
CA MET A 284 -25.35 -11.86 -16.74
C MET A 284 -25.79 -10.45 -17.16
N GLU A 285 -27.06 -10.26 -17.56
CA GLU A 285 -27.59 -8.94 -17.86
C GLU A 285 -27.69 -8.10 -16.58
N LYS A 286 -28.26 -8.65 -15.52
CA LYS A 286 -28.34 -8.01 -14.20
C LYS A 286 -26.95 -7.76 -13.62
N PHE A 287 -26.05 -8.76 -13.70
CA PHE A 287 -24.68 -8.67 -13.20
C PHE A 287 -23.89 -7.56 -13.91
N ASN A 288 -24.00 -7.48 -15.24
CA ASN A 288 -23.31 -6.46 -16.01
C ASN A 288 -23.96 -5.07 -15.90
N ALA A 289 -25.26 -4.98 -15.55
CA ALA A 289 -25.93 -3.72 -15.31
C ALA A 289 -25.56 -3.10 -13.94
N TYR A 290 -25.27 -3.93 -12.94
CA TYR A 290 -24.85 -3.48 -11.62
C TYR A 290 -23.37 -3.10 -11.61
N THR A 291 -22.96 -2.19 -10.74
CA THR A 291 -21.58 -1.84 -10.49
C THR A 291 -21.27 -2.12 -9.01
N PHE A 292 -20.47 -3.16 -8.76
CA PHE A 292 -20.05 -3.47 -7.40
C PHE A 292 -19.14 -2.38 -6.87
N PRO A 293 -19.45 -1.80 -5.68
CA PRO A 293 -18.74 -0.64 -5.21
C PRO A 293 -17.33 -1.00 -4.74
N VAL A 294 -16.37 -0.16 -5.11
CA VAL A 294 -14.98 -0.18 -4.66
C VAL A 294 -14.69 1.19 -4.05
N VAL A 295 -14.34 1.24 -2.77
CA VAL A 295 -14.21 2.47 -2.01
C VAL A 295 -12.76 2.82 -1.74
N PHE A 296 -12.46 4.12 -1.76
CA PHE A 296 -11.16 4.65 -1.43
C PHE A 296 -10.84 4.44 0.05
N VAL A 297 -9.65 3.90 0.35
CA VAL A 297 -9.15 3.66 1.70
C VAL A 297 -8.07 4.68 2.07
N GLY A 298 -7.09 4.89 1.19
CA GLY A 298 -6.01 5.82 1.46
C GLY A 298 -5.09 6.01 0.26
N ILE A 299 -4.21 6.99 0.36
CA ILE A 299 -3.18 7.27 -0.65
C ILE A 299 -1.87 7.62 0.03
N GLU A 300 -0.84 6.85 -0.32
CA GLU A 300 0.49 7.04 0.18
C GLU A 300 1.43 7.48 -0.93
N ASP A 301 2.30 8.44 -0.61
CA ASP A 301 3.35 8.90 -1.50
C ASP A 301 4.73 8.72 -0.87
N HIS A 302 5.69 8.36 -1.69
CA HIS A 302 7.08 8.25 -1.30
C HIS A 302 7.96 8.96 -2.33
N GLU A 303 8.93 9.73 -1.84
CA GLU A 303 9.95 10.37 -2.67
C GLU A 303 11.33 10.01 -2.14
N ASN A 304 12.11 9.34 -2.95
CA ASN A 304 13.48 8.97 -2.62
C ASN A 304 14.45 9.77 -3.51
N ARG A 305 14.95 10.89 -3.00
CA ARG A 305 15.96 11.69 -3.68
C ARG A 305 17.36 11.18 -3.35
N LYS A 306 18.09 10.74 -4.34
CA LYS A 306 19.47 10.27 -4.23
C LYS A 306 20.41 11.26 -4.90
N ASN A 307 20.89 12.26 -4.15
CA ASN A 307 22.02 13.10 -4.58
C ASN A 307 23.35 12.33 -4.58
N THR A 308 23.38 11.17 -3.89
CA THR A 308 24.59 10.39 -3.63
C THR A 308 24.62 9.03 -4.31
N PHE A 309 23.67 8.75 -5.21
CA PHE A 309 23.65 7.47 -5.95
C PHE A 309 25.02 7.11 -6.56
N TRP A 310 25.84 8.13 -6.85
CA TRP A 310 27.15 8.02 -7.44
C TRP A 310 28.31 8.06 -6.44
N ALA A 311 28.09 8.51 -5.22
CA ALA A 311 29.12 8.53 -4.19
C ALA A 311 29.56 7.11 -3.81
N ASP A 312 28.64 6.15 -3.86
CA ASP A 312 28.90 4.73 -3.60
C ASP A 312 29.68 4.04 -4.72
N LEU A 313 29.81 4.67 -5.89
CA LEU A 313 30.50 4.13 -7.06
C LEU A 313 31.97 4.56 -7.16
N GLY A 314 32.41 5.55 -6.37
CA GLY A 314 33.76 6.11 -6.43
C GLY A 314 34.09 6.81 -7.76
N ALA A 315 35.39 7.09 -8.01
CA ALA A 315 35.85 7.78 -9.23
C ALA A 315 35.51 7.02 -10.53
N VAL A 316 35.54 5.68 -10.47
CA VAL A 316 35.19 4.81 -11.61
C VAL A 316 33.70 4.91 -11.93
N GLY A 317 32.86 5.12 -10.91
CA GLY A 317 31.43 5.30 -11.10
C GLY A 317 31.06 6.62 -11.75
N LYS A 318 31.76 7.72 -11.44
CA LYS A 318 31.55 9.03 -12.08
C LYS A 318 31.82 8.97 -13.58
N GLN A 319 32.91 8.33 -14.00
CA GLN A 319 33.20 8.18 -15.43
C GLN A 319 32.16 7.31 -16.14
N LYS A 320 31.75 6.21 -15.52
CA LYS A 320 30.68 5.35 -16.07
C LYS A 320 29.33 6.06 -16.17
N LEU A 321 29.08 7.02 -15.27
CA LEU A 321 27.90 7.85 -15.35
C LEU A 321 27.97 8.78 -16.57
N ILE A 322 29.07 9.51 -16.75
CA ILE A 322 29.27 10.39 -17.91
C ILE A 322 29.14 9.57 -19.20
N ASP A 323 29.70 8.38 -19.23
CA ASP A 323 29.59 7.47 -20.37
C ASP A 323 28.13 6.99 -20.57
N PHE A 324 27.40 6.75 -19.49
CA PHE A 324 25.98 6.41 -19.52
C PHE A 324 25.14 7.60 -20.01
N GLU A 325 25.32 8.79 -19.46
CA GLU A 325 24.60 10.01 -19.87
C GLU A 325 24.88 10.37 -21.33
N ASN A 326 26.10 10.20 -21.80
CA ASN A 326 26.48 10.45 -23.19
C ASN A 326 25.91 9.40 -24.16
N ASN A 327 25.76 8.16 -23.73
CA ASN A 327 25.30 7.06 -24.58
C ASN A 327 23.80 6.72 -24.36
N TRP A 328 23.19 7.24 -23.30
CA TRP A 328 21.80 6.95 -22.95
C TRP A 328 20.82 7.29 -24.07
N ARG A 329 20.99 8.42 -24.71
CA ARG A 329 20.12 8.88 -25.82
C ARG A 329 20.20 7.99 -27.06
N GLU A 330 21.33 7.31 -27.26
CA GLU A 330 21.52 6.39 -28.37
C GLU A 330 21.04 4.96 -28.05
N THR A 331 20.86 4.63 -26.78
CA THR A 331 20.68 3.23 -26.31
C THR A 331 19.52 3.03 -25.37
N LEU A 332 18.46 3.82 -25.46
CA LEU A 332 17.18 3.60 -24.75
C LEU A 332 16.55 2.20 -24.96
N SER A 333 17.13 1.37 -25.78
CA SER A 333 16.79 -0.04 -25.84
C SER A 333 17.52 -0.79 -24.73
N LEU A 334 16.76 -1.48 -23.89
CA LEU A 334 17.22 -2.47 -22.89
C LEU A 334 18.06 -3.61 -23.52
N GLU A 335 18.11 -3.67 -24.83
CA GLU A 335 18.91 -4.55 -25.68
C GLU A 335 20.32 -3.99 -25.99
N SER A 336 20.71 -2.88 -25.33
CA SER A 336 22.02 -2.30 -25.56
C SER A 336 23.14 -3.34 -25.39
N SER A 337 23.98 -3.45 -26.39
CA SER A 337 25.23 -4.27 -26.35
C SER A 337 26.27 -3.66 -25.39
N ASN A 338 26.08 -2.40 -24.94
CA ASN A 338 26.97 -1.71 -24.02
C ASN A 338 26.76 -2.20 -22.60
N LYS A 339 27.72 -2.96 -22.07
CA LYS A 339 27.69 -3.54 -20.71
C LYS A 339 27.46 -2.48 -19.63
N THR A 340 28.04 -1.29 -19.76
CA THR A 340 27.91 -0.21 -18.77
C THR A 340 26.48 0.31 -18.69
N VAL A 341 25.83 0.50 -19.85
CA VAL A 341 24.42 0.93 -19.92
C VAL A 341 23.52 -0.13 -19.28
N LYS A 342 23.73 -1.41 -19.62
CA LYS A 342 22.97 -2.54 -19.05
C LYS A 342 23.12 -2.63 -17.54
N ASP A 343 24.33 -2.48 -17.01
CA ASP A 343 24.61 -2.51 -15.57
C ASP A 343 23.90 -1.34 -14.86
N MET A 344 23.84 -0.16 -15.49
CA MET A 344 23.16 1.01 -14.95
C MET A 344 21.64 0.86 -14.95
N CYS A 345 21.06 0.40 -16.06
CA CYS A 345 19.63 0.10 -16.15
C CYS A 345 19.21 -0.91 -15.08
N THR A 346 20.01 -1.97 -14.86
CA THR A 346 19.76 -2.97 -13.81
C THR A 346 19.77 -2.35 -12.42
N ARG A 347 20.69 -1.43 -12.13
CA ARG A 347 20.74 -0.73 -10.83
C ARG A 347 19.58 0.22 -10.63
N ILE A 348 19.21 1.01 -11.65
CA ILE A 348 18.06 1.93 -11.60
C ILE A 348 16.79 1.12 -11.37
N LYS A 349 16.58 0.05 -12.13
CA LYS A 349 15.46 -0.87 -11.96
C LYS A 349 15.39 -1.43 -10.53
N GLY A 350 16.51 -1.91 -9.99
CA GLY A 350 16.58 -2.36 -8.60
C GLY A 350 16.29 -1.26 -7.57
N MET A 351 16.52 0.02 -7.89
CA MET A 351 16.11 1.15 -7.03
C MET A 351 14.60 1.35 -7.08
N ILE A 352 14.01 1.33 -8.25
CA ILE A 352 12.55 1.48 -8.45
C ILE A 352 11.82 0.35 -7.70
N ILE A 353 12.24 -0.90 -7.87
CA ILE A 353 11.68 -2.06 -7.17
C ILE A 353 11.72 -1.87 -5.65
N ARG A 354 12.88 -1.47 -5.10
CA ARG A 354 13.00 -1.18 -3.66
C ARG A 354 12.14 -0.01 -3.19
N ASP A 355 11.84 0.95 -4.06
CA ASP A 355 10.96 2.06 -3.74
C ASP A 355 9.50 1.60 -3.67
N ILE A 356 9.10 0.70 -4.58
CA ILE A 356 7.79 0.03 -4.54
C ILE A 356 7.64 -0.77 -3.24
N ASP A 357 8.64 -1.56 -2.84
CA ASP A 357 8.63 -2.31 -1.57
C ASP A 357 8.41 -1.39 -0.36
N ARG A 358 9.13 -0.26 -0.33
CA ARG A 358 8.99 0.74 0.76
C ARG A 358 7.61 1.38 0.77
N GLN A 359 7.06 1.61 -0.41
CA GLN A 359 5.71 2.16 -0.55
C GLN A 359 4.67 1.18 -0.01
N PHE A 360 4.78 -0.11 -0.35
CA PHE A 360 3.92 -1.15 0.19
C PHE A 360 4.09 -1.29 1.71
N ALA A 361 5.32 -1.31 2.21
CA ALA A 361 5.60 -1.36 3.64
C ALA A 361 5.00 -0.15 4.39
N LYS A 362 5.05 1.05 3.80
CA LYS A 362 4.42 2.24 4.36
C LYS A 362 2.90 2.11 4.38
N MET A 363 2.29 1.68 3.28
CA MET A 363 0.85 1.44 3.17
C MET A 363 0.38 0.44 4.24
N GLN A 364 1.10 -0.65 4.45
CA GLN A 364 0.79 -1.63 5.49
C GLN A 364 0.84 -1.05 6.89
N LYS A 365 1.82 -0.18 7.14
CA LYS A 365 1.97 0.50 8.43
C LYS A 365 0.84 1.47 8.74
N GLU A 366 0.37 2.21 7.74
CA GLU A 366 -0.67 3.20 7.90
C GLU A 366 -2.08 2.58 8.01
N HIS A 367 -2.27 1.35 7.50
CA HIS A 367 -3.57 0.67 7.46
C HIS A 367 -3.58 -0.58 8.33
N GLN A 368 -4.23 -0.47 9.49
CA GLN A 368 -4.27 -1.54 10.52
C GLN A 368 -4.82 -2.88 10.01
N MET A 369 -5.64 -2.88 8.97
CA MET A 369 -6.20 -4.09 8.36
C MET A 369 -5.15 -5.04 7.77
N PHE A 370 -3.94 -4.53 7.51
CA PHE A 370 -2.83 -5.34 7.02
C PHE A 370 -1.87 -5.81 8.12
N ALA A 371 -2.10 -5.39 9.36
CA ALA A 371 -1.25 -5.77 10.47
C ALA A 371 -1.68 -7.14 11.02
N PRO A 372 -0.84 -8.17 10.95
CA PRO A 372 -1.14 -9.44 11.60
C PRO A 372 -1.46 -9.28 13.09
N VAL A 373 -2.51 -9.96 13.51
CA VAL A 373 -2.93 -10.08 14.91
C VAL A 373 -2.90 -11.55 15.29
N ALA A 374 -2.40 -11.87 16.48
CA ALA A 374 -2.35 -13.24 16.96
C ALA A 374 -2.46 -13.30 18.48
N GLN A 375 -2.79 -14.46 19.01
CA GLN A 375 -2.92 -14.69 20.43
C GLN A 375 -1.64 -15.27 21.04
N ILE A 376 -1.29 -14.85 22.27
CA ILE A 376 -0.28 -15.51 23.09
C ILE A 376 -0.86 -16.82 23.64
N ILE A 377 -0.25 -17.96 23.27
CA ILE A 377 -0.71 -19.29 23.70
C ILE A 377 0.10 -19.84 24.87
N SER A 378 1.37 -19.39 25.04
CA SER A 378 2.24 -19.82 26.13
C SER A 378 3.20 -18.72 26.53
N THR A 379 3.66 -18.71 27.78
CA THR A 379 4.65 -17.74 28.28
C THR A 379 5.98 -18.38 28.70
N ASP A 380 6.07 -19.70 28.75
CA ASP A 380 7.34 -20.42 29.05
C ASP A 380 7.47 -21.66 28.13
N PRO A 381 8.11 -21.54 26.97
CA PRO A 381 8.56 -20.29 26.32
C PRO A 381 7.39 -19.41 25.88
N LEU A 382 7.68 -18.11 25.65
CA LEU A 382 6.68 -17.19 25.11
C LEU A 382 6.37 -17.55 23.66
N ILE A 383 5.15 -17.98 23.38
CA ILE A 383 4.69 -18.48 22.07
C ILE A 383 3.41 -17.75 21.68
N ALA A 384 3.31 -17.36 20.41
CA ALA A 384 2.08 -16.84 19.80
C ALA A 384 1.62 -17.76 18.64
N ASP A 385 0.31 -17.75 18.40
CA ASP A 385 -0.36 -18.48 17.32
C ASP A 385 -0.22 -17.72 16.00
N ILE A 386 1.00 -17.66 15.47
CA ILE A 386 1.36 -16.96 14.25
C ILE A 386 2.60 -17.63 13.64
N GLY A 387 2.75 -17.59 12.32
CA GLY A 387 3.87 -18.27 11.66
C GLY A 387 4.26 -17.70 10.31
N MET A 388 4.84 -18.55 9.46
CA MET A 388 5.29 -18.18 8.12
C MET A 388 4.15 -17.87 7.16
N LYS A 389 2.94 -18.31 7.46
CA LYS A 389 1.72 -17.97 6.70
C LYS A 389 1.44 -16.45 6.75
N GLU A 390 1.81 -15.80 7.87
CA GLU A 390 1.71 -14.37 8.11
C GLU A 390 3.02 -13.63 7.77
N ASP A 391 3.87 -14.25 6.94
CA ASP A 391 5.13 -13.69 6.43
C ASP A 391 6.19 -13.40 7.53
N LEU A 392 6.28 -14.27 8.54
CA LEU A 392 7.31 -14.15 9.55
C LEU A 392 8.64 -14.75 9.08
N GLU A 393 9.68 -13.94 9.10
CA GLU A 393 11.06 -14.33 8.79
C GLU A 393 11.98 -14.30 10.01
N GLY A 394 11.60 -13.53 11.04
CA GLY A 394 12.33 -13.39 12.31
C GLY A 394 12.88 -11.99 12.57
N GLY A 395 12.51 -11.46 13.71
CA GLY A 395 12.88 -10.13 14.17
C GLY A 395 11.78 -9.09 14.01
N GLU A 396 10.61 -9.48 13.50
CA GLU A 396 9.42 -8.65 13.46
C GLU A 396 9.01 -8.27 14.88
N LYS A 397 8.47 -7.06 15.03
CA LYS A 397 8.00 -6.53 16.31
C LYS A 397 6.48 -6.53 16.33
N PHE A 398 5.95 -6.85 17.50
CA PHE A 398 4.53 -6.82 17.78
C PHE A 398 4.26 -6.04 19.04
N ASP A 399 3.23 -5.22 19.04
CA ASP A 399 2.68 -4.60 20.23
C ASP A 399 1.91 -5.65 21.02
N LEU A 400 2.23 -5.78 22.31
CA LEU A 400 1.45 -6.60 23.24
C LEU A 400 0.23 -5.81 23.70
N LEU A 401 -0.96 -6.34 23.46
CA LEU A 401 -2.23 -5.67 23.69
C LEU A 401 -2.95 -6.24 24.90
N GLU A 402 -3.44 -5.34 25.76
CA GLU A 402 -4.28 -5.62 26.90
C GLU A 402 -5.66 -5.00 26.71
N GLN A 403 -6.71 -5.72 27.07
CA GLN A 403 -8.06 -5.18 27.11
C GLN A 403 -8.24 -4.24 28.31
N VAL A 404 -8.64 -3.01 28.05
CA VAL A 404 -8.87 -1.99 29.09
C VAL A 404 -10.26 -1.42 28.94
N PHE A 405 -11.03 -1.41 30.00
CA PHE A 405 -12.33 -0.75 29.99
C PHE A 405 -12.16 0.79 30.08
N ASN A 406 -12.55 1.48 29.01
CA ASN A 406 -12.55 2.95 28.99
C ASN A 406 -13.84 3.47 29.62
N GLN A 407 -13.71 4.00 30.84
CA GLN A 407 -14.85 4.54 31.60
C GLN A 407 -15.54 5.74 30.94
N LYS A 408 -14.85 6.46 30.02
CA LYS A 408 -15.43 7.63 29.35
C LYS A 408 -16.33 7.22 28.17
N THR A 409 -15.92 6.21 27.43
CA THR A 409 -16.62 5.70 26.25
C THR A 409 -17.54 4.54 26.58
N CYS A 410 -17.42 3.95 27.78
CA CYS A 410 -18.08 2.70 28.19
C CYS A 410 -17.81 1.54 27.24
N LYS A 411 -16.63 1.51 26.62
CA LYS A 411 -16.20 0.46 25.70
C LYS A 411 -14.92 -0.22 26.18
N ILE A 412 -14.76 -1.49 25.81
CA ILE A 412 -13.49 -2.19 25.93
C ILE A 412 -12.61 -1.72 24.79
N GLU A 413 -11.38 -1.31 25.10
CA GLU A 413 -10.39 -0.85 24.14
C GLU A 413 -9.10 -1.65 24.31
N TRP A 414 -8.41 -1.93 23.20
CA TRP A 414 -7.12 -2.58 23.25
C TRP A 414 -6.00 -1.53 23.41
N LYS A 415 -5.16 -1.72 24.43
CA LYS A 415 -4.05 -0.84 24.75
C LYS A 415 -2.72 -1.56 24.63
N SER A 416 -1.76 -0.97 23.93
CA SER A 416 -0.38 -1.47 23.93
C SER A 416 0.26 -1.26 25.30
N ILE A 417 0.77 -2.35 25.90
CA ILE A 417 1.45 -2.37 27.21
C ILE A 417 2.93 -2.73 27.09
N GLY A 418 3.38 -3.04 25.88
CA GLY A 418 4.76 -3.41 25.60
C GLY A 418 4.95 -3.91 24.20
N THR A 419 6.14 -4.37 23.89
CA THR A 419 6.50 -4.93 22.59
C THR A 419 7.15 -6.30 22.78
N VAL A 420 6.80 -7.24 21.92
CA VAL A 420 7.46 -8.55 21.77
C VAL A 420 8.14 -8.61 20.40
N THR A 421 9.14 -9.48 20.25
CA THR A 421 9.91 -9.61 19.03
C THR A 421 9.99 -11.08 18.62
N VAL A 422 9.75 -11.37 17.37
CA VAL A 422 9.90 -12.73 16.80
C VAL A 422 11.34 -13.18 16.88
N SER A 423 11.56 -14.44 17.28
CA SER A 423 12.91 -15.01 17.35
C SER A 423 13.54 -15.08 15.96
N LYS A 424 14.84 -14.78 15.87
CA LYS A 424 15.63 -14.90 14.62
C LYS A 424 16.21 -16.28 14.40
N LYS A 425 15.97 -17.23 15.30
CA LYS A 425 16.54 -18.55 15.18
C LYS A 425 15.69 -19.41 14.25
N LYS A 426 16.37 -20.03 13.27
CA LYS A 426 15.74 -21.00 12.38
C LYS A 426 15.14 -22.14 13.22
N GLY A 427 13.88 -22.49 12.96
CA GLY A 427 13.14 -23.51 13.69
C GLY A 427 12.39 -23.02 14.94
N GLU A 428 12.52 -21.72 15.31
CA GLU A 428 11.69 -21.07 16.35
C GLU A 428 10.50 -20.29 15.74
N ILE A 429 10.38 -20.25 14.42
CA ILE A 429 9.24 -19.72 13.68
C ILE A 429 8.41 -20.90 13.17
N TRP A 430 7.14 -20.89 13.49
CA TRP A 430 6.24 -21.94 13.08
C TRP A 430 5.96 -21.89 11.57
N ASP A 431 6.19 -23.01 10.88
CA ASP A 431 5.76 -23.15 9.50
C ASP A 431 4.30 -23.67 9.44
N ASN A 432 3.37 -22.73 9.58
CA ASN A 432 1.94 -23.00 9.57
C ASN A 432 1.34 -23.09 8.16
N ARG A 433 2.14 -22.92 7.09
CA ARG A 433 1.71 -23.01 5.70
C ARG A 433 1.21 -24.42 5.33
N TYR A 434 1.67 -25.41 6.08
CA TYR A 434 1.35 -26.82 5.86
C TYR A 434 0.34 -27.36 6.86
N SER A 435 -0.23 -26.54 7.73
CA SER A 435 -1.19 -26.99 8.75
C SER A 435 -2.45 -27.65 8.17
N LEU A 436 -2.78 -27.34 6.92
CA LEU A 436 -3.96 -27.83 6.20
C LEU A 436 -3.65 -28.87 5.12
N ILE A 437 -2.37 -29.19 4.87
CA ILE A 437 -1.94 -30.08 3.79
C ILE A 437 -1.39 -31.37 4.43
N ASP A 438 -1.92 -32.53 4.06
CA ASP A 438 -1.48 -33.84 4.55
C ASP A 438 -0.01 -34.18 4.20
N GLU A 439 0.60 -33.46 3.25
CA GLU A 439 1.96 -33.64 2.78
C GLU A 439 2.89 -32.50 3.21
N ALA A 440 3.08 -32.31 4.52
CA ALA A 440 4.08 -31.37 5.01
C ALA A 440 5.51 -31.85 4.63
N PRO A 441 6.43 -30.93 4.22
CA PRO A 441 7.81 -31.28 4.03
C PRO A 441 8.42 -31.91 5.28
N ALA A 442 9.36 -32.83 5.12
CA ALA A 442 10.01 -33.55 6.23
C ALA A 442 10.72 -32.62 7.24
N ASP A 443 11.00 -31.38 6.85
CA ASP A 443 11.63 -30.32 7.64
C ASP A 443 10.63 -29.28 8.20
N ALA A 444 9.32 -29.47 8.01
CA ALA A 444 8.32 -28.62 8.61
C ALA A 444 8.46 -28.59 10.13
N SER A 445 8.37 -27.41 10.71
CA SER A 445 8.55 -27.23 12.17
C SER A 445 7.54 -28.05 12.95
N ALA A 446 8.03 -28.81 13.92
CA ALA A 446 7.17 -29.53 14.87
C ALA A 446 6.57 -28.59 15.94
N ILE A 447 6.96 -27.32 15.97
CA ILE A 447 6.52 -26.35 16.95
C ILE A 447 5.18 -25.78 16.49
N LYS A 448 4.17 -25.88 17.33
CA LYS A 448 2.88 -25.19 17.12
C LYS A 448 3.02 -23.78 17.74
N GLY A 449 3.10 -22.77 16.88
CA GLY A 449 3.27 -21.38 17.25
C GLY A 449 4.73 -20.89 17.21
N THR A 450 4.92 -19.58 17.10
CA THR A 450 6.21 -18.93 16.97
C THR A 450 6.72 -18.43 18.29
N ILE A 451 8.02 -18.65 18.57
CA ILE A 451 8.67 -18.18 19.79
C ILE A 451 8.97 -16.68 19.69
N LEU A 452 8.50 -15.97 20.69
CA LEU A 452 8.71 -14.54 20.87
C LEU A 452 9.70 -14.24 22.00
N LYS A 453 10.23 -13.04 22.05
CA LYS A 453 11.19 -12.55 23.06
C LYS A 453 10.78 -11.18 23.59
N ASN A 454 11.33 -10.84 24.76
CA ASN A 454 11.40 -9.49 25.33
C ASN A 454 10.13 -8.95 26.03
N ASN A 455 9.28 -9.80 26.66
CA ASN A 455 8.29 -9.19 27.53
C ASN A 455 7.84 -10.10 28.70
N ASP A 456 8.13 -9.69 29.93
CA ASP A 456 7.71 -10.37 31.16
C ASP A 456 6.24 -10.10 31.56
N LYS A 457 5.55 -9.22 30.80
CA LYS A 457 4.14 -8.85 31.04
C LYS A 457 3.15 -9.69 30.23
N ALA A 458 3.66 -10.47 29.28
CA ALA A 458 2.81 -11.30 28.45
C ALA A 458 2.17 -12.41 29.27
N ILE A 459 0.87 -12.60 29.12
CA ILE A 459 0.12 -13.72 29.68
C ILE A 459 -0.66 -14.42 28.55
N PRO A 460 -0.94 -15.74 28.69
CA PRO A 460 -1.75 -16.45 27.69
C PRO A 460 -3.11 -15.79 27.53
N GLY A 461 -3.59 -15.71 26.30
CA GLY A 461 -4.85 -15.05 25.94
C GLY A 461 -4.70 -13.56 25.58
N MET A 462 -3.55 -12.92 25.84
CA MET A 462 -3.29 -11.58 25.31
C MET A 462 -3.09 -11.63 23.80
N LEU A 463 -3.47 -10.54 23.14
CA LEU A 463 -3.22 -10.36 21.72
C LEU A 463 -1.92 -9.63 21.45
N ILE A 464 -1.32 -9.96 20.31
CA ILE A 464 -0.23 -9.20 19.73
C ILE A 464 -0.66 -8.70 18.35
N ARG A 465 -0.22 -7.49 18.00
CA ARG A 465 -0.43 -6.90 16.68
C ARG A 465 0.90 -6.41 16.12
N GLN A 466 1.19 -6.74 14.87
CA GLN A 466 2.42 -6.31 14.23
C GLN A 466 2.58 -4.80 14.32
N SER A 467 3.74 -4.36 14.84
CA SER A 467 4.17 -2.96 14.89
C SER A 467 5.29 -2.74 13.87
N PHE A 468 5.22 -1.65 13.15
CA PHE A 468 6.14 -1.34 12.06
C PHE A 468 7.12 -0.23 12.46
#